data_bef324920bfd2768ccb5712eb5fc3833
#
_entry.id   bef324920bfd2768ccb5712eb5fc3833
#
_cell.length_a   1.000
_cell.length_b   1.000
_cell.length_c   1.000
_cell.angle_alpha   90.00
_cell.angle_beta   90.00
_cell.angle_gamma   90.00
#
_symmetry.space_group_name_H-M   'P 1'
#
loop_
_entity.id
_entity.type
_entity.pdbx_description
1 polymer ?
#
loop_
_entity_poly.entity_id
_entity_poly.type
_entity_poly.pdbx_seq_one_letter_code
_entity_poly.pdbx_strand_id
1 'polypeptide(L)'
;THAEEVGRKLPTSCVIGAKTKKTAEYLQSAFNSKVFRVYTSPDMLGIELGGSLKNVIALAAGIADGLGYGDNTKAALITRGIVEIGRLGVKMGGKFESFCGLTGIGDLIVTCASVHSRNRKAGYLMGQGKSMEEAMKEVNMVVEGVYSAKAAAKLAQKYEVPMPIVDEI
;
A
#
# COMPACT_ATOMS: atom_id res chain seq x y z
N THR A 1 -3.15 3.56 7.07
CA THR A 1 -3.74 4.60 7.95
C THR A 1 -3.36 5.97 7.45
N HIS A 2 -4.36 6.84 7.21
CA HIS A 2 -4.12 8.21 6.75
C HIS A 2 -3.91 9.17 7.92
N ALA A 3 -2.90 10.02 7.81
CA ALA A 3 -2.52 10.98 8.85
C ALA A 3 -3.64 11.98 9.17
N GLU A 4 -4.42 12.36 8.18
CA GLU A 4 -5.57 13.26 8.31
C GLU A 4 -6.63 12.71 9.27
N GLU A 5 -6.94 11.42 9.18
CA GLU A 5 -7.91 10.77 10.06
C GLU A 5 -7.37 10.64 11.49
N VAL A 6 -6.10 10.28 11.63
CA VAL A 6 -5.42 10.24 12.94
C VAL A 6 -5.42 11.62 13.60
N GLY A 7 -5.06 12.67 12.84
CA GLY A 7 -5.06 14.05 13.33
C GLY A 7 -6.45 14.55 13.76
N ARG A 8 -7.50 14.06 13.12
CA ARG A 8 -8.90 14.33 13.45
C ARG A 8 -9.46 13.45 14.57
N LYS A 9 -8.64 12.54 15.10
CA LYS A 9 -9.01 11.57 16.16
C LYS A 9 -10.15 10.64 15.74
N LEU A 10 -10.25 10.31 14.45
CA LEU A 10 -11.18 9.30 13.97
C LEU A 10 -10.68 7.90 14.38
N PRO A 11 -11.59 6.95 14.67
CA PRO A 11 -11.19 5.58 15.02
C PRO A 11 -10.36 4.95 13.89
N THR A 12 -9.15 4.52 14.22
CA THR A 12 -8.24 3.91 13.27
C THR A 12 -7.33 2.88 13.93
N SER A 13 -6.62 2.11 13.12
CA SER A 13 -5.72 1.06 13.58
C SER A 13 -4.39 1.10 12.85
N CYS A 14 -3.33 0.66 13.52
CA CYS A 14 -2.04 0.40 12.89
C CYS A 14 -1.41 -0.90 13.42
N VAL A 15 -0.34 -1.33 12.77
CA VAL A 15 0.49 -2.45 13.21
C VAL A 15 1.89 -1.95 13.49
N ILE A 16 2.47 -2.39 14.60
CA ILE A 16 3.87 -2.14 14.96
C ILE A 16 4.65 -3.44 14.84
N GLY A 17 5.70 -3.40 14.04
CA GLY A 17 6.73 -4.42 13.99
C GLY A 17 7.92 -4.03 14.86
N ALA A 18 8.52 -4.99 15.57
CA ALA A 18 9.76 -4.77 16.31
C ALA A 18 10.57 -6.05 16.41
N LYS A 19 11.90 -5.91 16.57
CA LYS A 19 12.83 -7.05 16.72
C LYS A 19 12.53 -7.91 17.96
N THR A 20 11.98 -7.31 19.02
CA THR A 20 11.61 -8.04 20.23
C THR A 20 10.15 -7.80 20.60
N LYS A 21 9.53 -8.83 21.15
CA LYS A 21 8.15 -8.74 21.67
C LYS A 21 8.02 -7.65 22.72
N LYS A 22 8.99 -7.52 23.64
CA LYS A 22 9.01 -6.49 24.68
C LYS A 22 8.96 -5.08 24.10
N THR A 23 9.74 -4.81 23.02
CA THR A 23 9.71 -3.50 22.35
C THR A 23 8.37 -3.25 21.66
N ALA A 24 7.81 -4.27 20.99
CA ALA A 24 6.51 -4.15 20.35
C ALA A 24 5.39 -3.84 21.37
N GLU A 25 5.36 -4.56 22.49
CA GLU A 25 4.37 -4.35 23.55
C GLU A 25 4.52 -2.99 24.26
N TYR A 26 5.75 -2.53 24.46
CA TYR A 26 6.02 -1.19 24.98
C TYR A 26 5.46 -0.11 24.04
N LEU A 27 5.78 -0.18 22.75
CA LEU A 27 5.27 0.76 21.76
C LEU A 27 3.74 0.67 21.62
N GLN A 28 3.18 -0.54 21.64
CA GLN A 28 1.74 -0.74 21.65
C GLN A 28 1.09 0.00 22.85
N SER A 29 1.61 -0.16 24.04
CA SER A 29 1.06 0.50 25.25
C SER A 29 1.20 2.03 25.18
N ALA A 30 2.29 2.53 24.61
CA ALA A 30 2.55 3.96 24.49
C ALA A 30 1.63 4.67 23.49
N PHE A 31 1.27 4.01 22.39
CA PHE A 31 0.47 4.60 21.31
C PHE A 31 -1.01 4.22 21.34
N ASN A 32 -1.38 3.14 22.03
CA ASN A 32 -2.77 2.67 22.07
C ASN A 32 -3.68 3.67 22.77
N SER A 33 -4.83 3.97 22.16
CA SER A 33 -5.83 4.87 22.76
C SER A 33 -7.25 4.44 22.40
N LYS A 34 -8.26 5.17 22.88
CA LYS A 34 -9.67 4.89 22.58
C LYS A 34 -10.00 4.97 21.09
N VAL A 35 -9.26 5.78 20.35
CA VAL A 35 -9.48 6.02 18.92
C VAL A 35 -8.32 5.53 18.03
N PHE A 36 -7.23 5.05 18.61
CA PHE A 36 -6.06 4.54 17.88
C PHE A 36 -5.68 3.17 18.40
N ARG A 37 -6.13 2.13 17.68
CA ARG A 37 -5.86 0.74 18.04
C ARG A 37 -4.53 0.27 17.45
N VAL A 38 -3.63 -0.19 18.32
CA VAL A 38 -2.31 -0.68 17.90
C VAL A 38 -2.25 -2.20 18.04
N TYR A 39 -1.88 -2.87 16.98
CA TYR A 39 -1.57 -4.30 16.93
C TYR A 39 -0.07 -4.51 16.83
N THR A 40 0.42 -5.67 17.23
CA THR A 40 1.84 -6.02 17.08
C THR A 40 2.02 -7.20 16.13
N SER A 41 3.12 -7.21 15.39
CA SER A 41 3.51 -8.33 14.55
C SER A 41 5.02 -8.55 14.61
N PRO A 42 5.52 -9.79 14.65
CA PRO A 42 6.94 -10.08 14.55
C PRO A 42 7.46 -10.04 13.10
N ASP A 43 6.58 -9.98 12.11
CA ASP A 43 6.93 -9.96 10.69
C ASP A 43 7.20 -8.54 10.19
N MET A 44 8.35 -8.00 10.55
CA MET A 44 8.76 -6.65 10.12
C MET A 44 8.84 -6.56 8.60
N LEU A 45 9.38 -7.58 7.94
CA LEU A 45 9.55 -7.59 6.49
C LEU A 45 8.20 -7.54 5.77
N GLY A 46 7.23 -8.36 6.18
CA GLY A 46 5.89 -8.34 5.61
C GLY A 46 5.18 -7.00 5.80
N ILE A 47 5.34 -6.37 6.98
CA ILE A 47 4.80 -5.03 7.25
C ILE A 47 5.39 -3.98 6.29
N GLU A 48 6.72 -3.96 6.14
CA GLU A 48 7.41 -2.98 5.30
C GLU A 48 7.10 -3.16 3.82
N LEU A 49 7.09 -4.41 3.34
CA LEU A 49 6.75 -4.73 1.95
C LEU A 49 5.29 -4.38 1.63
N GLY A 50 4.34 -4.75 2.50
CA GLY A 50 2.94 -4.40 2.33
C GLY A 50 2.73 -2.90 2.22
N GLY A 51 3.33 -2.13 3.13
CA GLY A 51 3.27 -0.68 3.15
C GLY A 51 3.89 0.01 1.94
N SER A 52 4.95 -0.56 1.37
CA SER A 52 5.63 0.00 0.19
C SER A 52 4.93 -0.38 -1.11
N LEU A 53 4.60 -1.65 -1.31
CA LEU A 53 4.09 -2.18 -2.57
C LEU A 53 2.63 -1.82 -2.82
N LYS A 54 1.82 -1.59 -1.77
CA LYS A 54 0.44 -1.10 -1.92
C LYS A 54 0.33 0.16 -2.77
N ASN A 55 1.36 1.02 -2.73
CA ASN A 55 1.36 2.30 -3.43
C ASN A 55 1.38 2.12 -4.95
N VAL A 56 1.96 1.04 -5.45
CA VAL A 56 1.93 0.68 -6.89
C VAL A 56 0.50 0.31 -7.31
N ILE A 57 -0.16 -0.52 -6.51
CA ILE A 57 -1.54 -0.91 -6.80
C ILE A 57 -2.51 0.28 -6.67
N ALA A 58 -2.24 1.19 -5.73
CA ALA A 58 -3.02 2.43 -5.62
C ALA A 58 -2.86 3.34 -6.84
N LEU A 59 -1.64 3.37 -7.44
CA LEU A 59 -1.40 4.07 -8.70
C LEU A 59 -2.22 3.43 -9.84
N ALA A 60 -2.19 2.09 -9.97
CA ALA A 60 -2.99 1.34 -10.94
C ALA A 60 -4.49 1.58 -10.77
N ALA A 61 -5.00 1.55 -9.52
CA ALA A 61 -6.39 1.84 -9.22
C ALA A 61 -6.79 3.28 -9.62
N GLY A 62 -5.88 4.23 -9.41
CA GLY A 62 -6.06 5.61 -9.86
C GLY A 62 -6.14 5.71 -11.38
N ILE A 63 -5.25 5.03 -12.13
CA ILE A 63 -5.28 4.98 -13.59
C ILE A 63 -6.62 4.43 -14.09
N ALA A 64 -7.09 3.32 -13.50
CA ALA A 64 -8.39 2.74 -13.84
C ALA A 64 -9.55 3.72 -13.58
N ASP A 65 -9.54 4.45 -12.47
CA ASP A 65 -10.51 5.49 -12.18
C ASP A 65 -10.47 6.63 -13.21
N GLY A 66 -9.28 7.07 -13.60
CA GLY A 66 -9.07 8.14 -14.59
C GLY A 66 -9.53 7.75 -16.00
N LEU A 67 -9.43 6.48 -16.35
CA LEU A 67 -9.97 5.89 -17.59
C LEU A 67 -11.49 5.70 -17.56
N GLY A 68 -12.14 5.95 -16.42
CA GLY A 68 -13.59 5.77 -16.25
C GLY A 68 -14.03 4.33 -15.99
N TYR A 69 -13.13 3.46 -15.54
CA TYR A 69 -13.49 2.09 -15.17
C TYR A 69 -14.22 2.08 -13.82
N GLY A 70 -15.14 1.13 -13.67
CA GLY A 70 -16.02 1.05 -12.50
C GLY A 70 -15.41 0.30 -11.30
N ASP A 71 -16.22 0.19 -10.24
CA ASP A 71 -15.83 -0.42 -8.96
C ASP A 71 -15.45 -1.90 -9.08
N ASN A 72 -16.03 -2.65 -10.02
CA ASN A 72 -15.65 -4.04 -10.29
C ASN A 72 -14.18 -4.14 -10.72
N THR A 73 -13.73 -3.25 -11.60
CA THR A 73 -12.31 -3.22 -12.04
C THR A 73 -11.40 -2.86 -10.87
N LYS A 74 -11.79 -1.89 -10.05
CA LYS A 74 -11.05 -1.52 -8.84
C LYS A 74 -10.95 -2.66 -7.85
N ALA A 75 -12.05 -3.36 -7.59
CA ALA A 75 -12.07 -4.54 -6.72
C ALA A 75 -11.16 -5.66 -7.26
N ALA A 76 -11.18 -5.90 -8.56
CA ALA A 76 -10.29 -6.87 -9.21
C ALA A 76 -8.81 -6.48 -9.07
N LEU A 77 -8.46 -5.22 -9.31
CA LEU A 77 -7.10 -4.70 -9.12
C LEU A 77 -6.61 -4.86 -7.68
N ILE A 78 -7.43 -4.53 -6.69
CA ILE A 78 -7.09 -4.70 -5.28
C ILE A 78 -6.87 -6.19 -4.96
N THR A 79 -7.79 -7.05 -5.38
CA THR A 79 -7.73 -8.49 -5.11
C THR A 79 -6.53 -9.16 -5.79
N ARG A 80 -6.24 -8.81 -7.04
CA ARG A 80 -5.09 -9.33 -7.77
C ARG A 80 -3.78 -8.73 -7.25
N GLY A 81 -3.78 -7.43 -6.95
CA GLY A 81 -2.60 -6.72 -6.45
C GLY A 81 -2.10 -7.26 -5.12
N ILE A 82 -3.00 -7.57 -4.17
CA ILE A 82 -2.56 -8.17 -2.89
C ILE A 82 -1.97 -9.57 -3.08
N VAL A 83 -2.42 -10.32 -4.07
CA VAL A 83 -1.83 -11.63 -4.41
C VAL A 83 -0.42 -11.47 -4.97
N GLU A 84 -0.17 -10.50 -5.83
CA GLU A 84 1.17 -10.19 -6.35
C GLU A 84 2.11 -9.77 -5.23
N ILE A 85 1.68 -8.82 -4.38
CA ILE A 85 2.43 -8.36 -3.22
C ILE A 85 2.76 -9.54 -2.27
N GLY A 86 1.76 -10.37 -1.97
CA GLY A 86 1.92 -11.51 -1.08
C GLY A 86 2.89 -12.56 -1.62
N ARG A 87 2.84 -12.86 -2.93
CA ARG A 87 3.78 -13.79 -3.57
C ARG A 87 5.22 -13.30 -3.46
N LEU A 88 5.47 -12.03 -3.81
CA LEU A 88 6.80 -11.45 -3.69
C LEU A 88 7.25 -11.42 -2.23
N GLY A 89 6.38 -10.96 -1.33
CA GLY A 89 6.71 -10.84 0.08
C GLY A 89 7.03 -12.16 0.75
N VAL A 90 6.27 -13.22 0.44
CA VAL A 90 6.57 -14.59 0.95
C VAL A 90 7.88 -15.11 0.37
N LYS A 91 8.14 -14.88 -0.91
CA LYS A 91 9.38 -15.28 -1.56
C LYS A 91 10.60 -14.58 -0.96
N MET A 92 10.42 -13.36 -0.45
CA MET A 92 11.45 -12.59 0.26
C MET A 92 11.59 -12.97 1.75
N GLY A 93 10.71 -13.82 2.28
CA GLY A 93 10.75 -14.30 3.68
C GLY A 93 9.71 -13.69 4.62
N GLY A 94 8.81 -12.87 4.12
CA GLY A 94 7.63 -12.39 4.87
C GLY A 94 6.58 -13.48 5.05
N LYS A 95 5.63 -13.25 5.94
CA LYS A 95 4.53 -14.18 6.22
C LYS A 95 3.28 -13.78 5.43
N PHE A 96 2.61 -14.76 4.82
CA PHE A 96 1.40 -14.52 4.02
C PHE A 96 0.30 -13.83 4.84
N GLU A 97 0.16 -14.19 6.11
CA GLU A 97 -0.82 -13.61 7.03
C GLU A 97 -0.67 -12.10 7.20
N SER A 98 0.55 -11.56 7.10
CA SER A 98 0.80 -10.11 7.16
C SER A 98 0.15 -9.39 5.99
N PHE A 99 0.15 -10.01 4.80
CA PHE A 99 -0.49 -9.43 3.60
C PHE A 99 -2.02 -9.56 3.61
N CYS A 100 -2.56 -10.54 4.32
CA CYS A 100 -4.00 -10.69 4.56
C CYS A 100 -4.53 -9.80 5.69
N GLY A 101 -3.64 -9.13 6.43
CA GLY A 101 -3.97 -8.32 7.60
C GLY A 101 -4.07 -6.82 7.32
N LEU A 102 -4.01 -6.04 8.42
CA LEU A 102 -4.14 -4.58 8.38
C LEU A 102 -3.05 -3.89 7.56
N THR A 103 -1.82 -4.39 7.58
CA THR A 103 -0.68 -3.85 6.83
C THR A 103 -0.62 -4.30 5.37
N GLY A 104 -1.44 -5.25 4.99
CA GLY A 104 -1.60 -5.73 3.63
C GLY A 104 -2.91 -5.24 3.03
N ILE A 105 -3.91 -6.14 2.94
CA ILE A 105 -5.19 -5.86 2.29
C ILE A 105 -5.92 -4.68 2.92
N GLY A 106 -5.87 -4.49 4.24
CA GLY A 106 -6.53 -3.39 4.92
C GLY A 106 -6.01 -2.03 4.47
N ASP A 107 -4.68 -1.86 4.48
CA ASP A 107 -4.03 -0.61 4.06
C ASP A 107 -4.11 -0.42 2.53
N LEU A 108 -4.11 -1.50 1.75
CA LEU A 108 -4.30 -1.46 0.31
C LEU A 108 -5.70 -0.94 -0.06
N ILE A 109 -6.76 -1.48 0.55
CA ILE A 109 -8.14 -1.05 0.28
C ILE A 109 -8.29 0.45 0.54
N VAL A 110 -7.88 0.93 1.72
CA VAL A 110 -8.03 2.34 2.06
C VAL A 110 -7.20 3.23 1.15
N THR A 111 -6.00 2.80 0.74
CA THR A 111 -5.13 3.58 -0.14
C THR A 111 -5.67 3.67 -1.56
N CYS A 112 -6.31 2.61 -2.07
CA CYS A 112 -6.95 2.61 -3.39
C CYS A 112 -8.29 3.37 -3.43
N ALA A 113 -8.99 3.47 -2.30
CA ALA A 113 -10.30 4.11 -2.22
C ALA A 113 -10.23 5.59 -1.83
N SER A 114 -9.28 5.97 -0.98
CA SER A 114 -9.22 7.29 -0.37
C SER A 114 -8.86 8.40 -1.36
N VAL A 115 -9.58 9.52 -1.25
CA VAL A 115 -9.25 10.78 -1.95
C VAL A 115 -7.95 11.42 -1.44
N HIS A 116 -7.51 11.06 -0.25
CA HIS A 116 -6.25 11.54 0.35
C HIS A 116 -5.02 10.78 -0.18
N SER A 117 -5.21 9.71 -0.95
CA SER A 117 -4.10 8.93 -1.51
C SER A 117 -3.43 9.68 -2.67
N ARG A 118 -2.20 10.11 -2.45
CA ARG A 118 -1.35 10.76 -3.47
C ARG A 118 -1.10 9.86 -4.67
N ASN A 119 -0.86 8.58 -4.41
CA ASN A 119 -0.62 7.59 -5.47
C ASN A 119 -1.87 7.39 -6.33
N ARG A 120 -3.05 7.22 -5.70
CA ARG A 120 -4.32 7.15 -6.44
C ARG A 120 -4.59 8.43 -7.24
N LYS A 121 -4.34 9.63 -6.66
CA LYS A 121 -4.52 10.90 -7.36
C LYS A 121 -3.60 11.02 -8.57
N ALA A 122 -2.31 10.65 -8.44
CA ALA A 122 -1.39 10.67 -9.56
C ALA A 122 -1.84 9.71 -10.66
N GLY A 123 -2.21 8.47 -10.31
CA GLY A 123 -2.76 7.51 -11.26
C GLY A 123 -4.01 8.03 -11.97
N TYR A 124 -4.93 8.67 -11.25
CA TYR A 124 -6.13 9.27 -11.84
C TYR A 124 -5.79 10.30 -12.94
N LEU A 125 -4.83 11.18 -12.66
CA LEU A 125 -4.37 12.17 -13.64
C LEU A 125 -3.71 11.50 -14.86
N MET A 126 -2.93 10.45 -14.65
CA MET A 126 -2.34 9.66 -15.75
C MET A 126 -3.42 8.97 -16.59
N GLY A 127 -4.43 8.39 -15.95
CA GLY A 127 -5.59 7.80 -16.64
C GLY A 127 -6.40 8.81 -17.47
N GLN A 128 -6.34 10.08 -17.09
CA GLN A 128 -6.92 11.19 -17.87
C GLN A 128 -6.01 11.70 -19.00
N GLY A 129 -4.87 11.04 -19.26
CA GLY A 129 -3.96 11.36 -20.34
C GLY A 129 -2.80 12.29 -19.99
N LYS A 130 -2.57 12.63 -18.73
CA LYS A 130 -1.36 13.36 -18.31
C LYS A 130 -0.16 12.45 -18.30
N SER A 131 1.02 12.99 -18.63
CA SER A 131 2.27 12.28 -18.41
C SER A 131 2.52 12.05 -16.93
N MET A 132 3.40 11.11 -16.60
CA MET A 132 3.81 10.85 -15.22
C MET A 132 4.39 12.10 -14.55
N GLU A 133 5.23 12.84 -15.28
CA GLU A 133 5.86 14.09 -14.80
C GLU A 133 4.82 15.18 -14.49
N GLU A 134 3.84 15.35 -15.36
CA GLU A 134 2.75 16.31 -15.17
C GLU A 134 1.88 15.92 -13.96
N ALA A 135 1.53 14.64 -13.84
CA ALA A 135 0.75 14.14 -12.72
C ALA A 135 1.47 14.33 -11.37
N MET A 136 2.78 14.00 -11.31
CA MET A 136 3.60 14.19 -10.11
C MET A 136 3.70 15.67 -9.74
N LYS A 137 3.88 16.56 -10.72
CA LYS A 137 3.94 18.02 -10.50
C LYS A 137 2.63 18.55 -9.94
N GLU A 138 1.48 18.08 -10.44
CA GLU A 138 0.17 18.52 -9.98
C GLU A 138 -0.19 17.99 -8.59
N VAL A 139 0.25 16.78 -8.26
CA VAL A 139 0.12 16.26 -6.89
C VAL A 139 0.92 17.11 -5.90
N ASN A 140 2.01 17.72 -6.36
CA ASN A 140 2.91 18.60 -5.58
C ASN A 140 3.43 17.98 -4.28
N MET A 141 3.55 16.66 -4.26
CA MET A 141 4.06 15.84 -3.15
C MET A 141 4.72 14.59 -3.73
N VAL A 142 5.50 13.89 -2.91
CA VAL A 142 6.12 12.63 -3.34
C VAL A 142 5.05 11.58 -3.64
N VAL A 143 5.13 10.97 -4.82
CA VAL A 143 4.30 9.86 -5.27
C VAL A 143 5.14 8.59 -5.18
N GLU A 144 5.09 7.93 -4.02
CA GLU A 144 5.93 6.77 -3.69
C GLU A 144 5.71 5.60 -4.67
N GLY A 145 4.49 5.45 -5.19
CA GLY A 145 4.11 4.36 -6.11
C GLY A 145 4.96 4.30 -7.36
N VAL A 146 5.37 5.45 -7.92
CA VAL A 146 6.24 5.51 -9.11
C VAL A 146 7.63 4.91 -8.82
N TYR A 147 8.21 5.24 -7.68
CA TYR A 147 9.52 4.71 -7.28
C TYR A 147 9.41 3.25 -6.85
N SER A 148 8.35 2.92 -6.13
CA SER A 148 8.08 1.56 -5.66
C SER A 148 7.82 0.60 -6.82
N ALA A 149 7.18 1.02 -7.92
CA ALA A 149 6.98 0.20 -9.11
C ALA A 149 8.32 -0.24 -9.71
N LYS A 150 9.26 0.71 -9.90
CA LYS A 150 10.61 0.39 -10.42
C LYS A 150 11.38 -0.56 -9.51
N ALA A 151 11.24 -0.41 -8.19
CA ALA A 151 11.88 -1.30 -7.23
C ALA A 151 11.21 -2.68 -7.21
N ALA A 152 9.89 -2.73 -7.27
CA ALA A 152 9.10 -3.96 -7.30
C ALA A 152 9.41 -4.80 -8.53
N ALA A 153 9.49 -4.20 -9.72
CA ALA A 153 9.86 -4.90 -10.96
C ALA A 153 11.25 -5.55 -10.86
N LYS A 154 12.24 -4.84 -10.30
CA LYS A 154 13.58 -5.41 -10.05
C LYS A 154 13.56 -6.56 -9.05
N LEU A 155 12.77 -6.43 -7.99
CA LEU A 155 12.62 -7.51 -7.00
C LEU A 155 11.87 -8.70 -7.59
N ALA A 156 10.81 -8.47 -8.37
CA ALA A 156 10.08 -9.50 -9.08
C ALA A 156 11.01 -10.33 -9.98
N GLN A 157 11.86 -9.67 -10.76
CA GLN A 157 12.87 -10.32 -11.58
C GLN A 157 13.89 -11.10 -10.73
N LYS A 158 14.44 -10.49 -9.67
CA LYS A 158 15.42 -11.11 -8.79
C LYS A 158 14.91 -12.37 -8.09
N TYR A 159 13.64 -12.36 -7.68
CA TYR A 159 13.01 -13.46 -6.95
C TYR A 159 12.17 -14.38 -7.84
N GLU A 160 12.16 -14.14 -9.15
CA GLU A 160 11.42 -14.92 -10.16
C GLU A 160 9.93 -15.03 -9.81
N VAL A 161 9.32 -13.88 -9.46
CA VAL A 161 7.90 -13.79 -9.12
C VAL A 161 7.17 -12.99 -10.20
N PRO A 162 6.15 -13.55 -10.86
CA PRO A 162 5.36 -12.78 -11.84
C PRO A 162 4.50 -11.74 -11.12
N MET A 163 4.61 -10.49 -11.56
CA MET A 163 3.86 -9.34 -11.05
C MET A 163 3.25 -8.52 -12.20
N PRO A 164 2.28 -9.10 -12.94
CA PRO A 164 1.76 -8.48 -14.17
C PRO A 164 1.15 -7.09 -13.96
N ILE A 165 0.54 -6.77 -12.81
CA ILE A 165 0.04 -5.41 -12.56
C ILE A 165 1.21 -4.43 -12.37
N VAL A 166 2.26 -4.85 -11.68
CA VAL A 166 3.46 -4.01 -11.47
C VAL A 166 4.20 -3.77 -12.78
N ASP A 167 4.24 -4.77 -13.66
CA ASP A 167 4.95 -4.70 -14.95
C ASP A 167 4.29 -3.73 -15.93
N GLU A 168 2.99 -3.45 -15.79
CA GLU A 168 2.20 -2.54 -16.64
C GLU A 168 2.18 -1.09 -16.12
N ILE A 169 2.77 -0.82 -14.96
CA ILE A 169 2.84 0.51 -14.34
C ILE A 169 4.23 1.15 -14.56
#